data_5ec689d6380ab95a88d8fae743870f59
#
_entry.id   5ec689d6380ab95a88d8fae743870f59
#
_cell.length_a   1.000
_cell.length_b   1.000
_cell.length_c   1.000
_cell.angle_alpha   90.00
_cell.angle_beta   90.00
_cell.angle_gamma   90.00
#
_symmetry.space_group_name_H-M   'P 1'
#
loop_
_entity.id
_entity.type
_entity.pdbx_description
1 polymer ?
#
loop_
_entity_poly.entity_id
_entity_poly.type
_entity_poly.pdbx_seq_one_letter_code
_entity_poly.pdbx_strand_id
1 'polypeptide(L)'
;MILILLAAGKGSRLPKKYRKKPKCLSKINNKSILDYNLNFYNRFSKKLIVTGYKNFLLKKFIKENNFKEIKNKNYFKTNMVESLFLTSKFITDDVIICYGDVIFDDSIFEKLKKKKNLLPIYKNWFNYWKKRMKKNQIYADAENLKTKNNKLVEIGTKIQSNLPSYQYMGIIKLGGKKFFEMKKFYKKINNKKIDMTSFI
;
A
#
# COMPACT_ATOMS: atom_id res chain seq x y z
N MET A 1 13.74 7.69 8.46
CA MET A 1 12.47 7.29 7.79
C MET A 1 11.97 5.98 8.38
N ILE A 2 10.66 5.84 8.50
CA ILE A 2 9.98 4.66 9.06
C ILE A 2 9.25 3.95 7.93
N LEU A 3 9.43 2.63 7.82
CA LEU A 3 8.63 1.80 6.92
C LEU A 3 7.32 1.39 7.59
N ILE A 4 6.20 1.55 6.88
CA ILE A 4 4.87 1.02 7.26
C ILE A 4 4.41 0.05 6.18
N LEU A 5 4.27 -1.22 6.52
CA LEU A 5 3.78 -2.26 5.63
C LEU A 5 2.32 -2.57 5.96
N LEU A 6 1.41 -2.34 5.02
CA LEU A 6 -0.03 -2.61 5.18
C LEU A 6 -0.35 -4.03 4.72
N ALA A 7 -0.59 -4.94 5.67
CA ALA A 7 -0.82 -6.37 5.42
C ALA A 7 -2.06 -6.93 6.16
N ALA A 8 -3.03 -6.07 6.52
CA ALA A 8 -4.18 -6.47 7.33
C ALA A 8 -5.31 -7.11 6.51
N GLY A 9 -5.35 -6.91 5.20
CA GLY A 9 -6.46 -7.26 4.33
C GLY A 9 -6.69 -8.76 4.12
N LYS A 10 -7.96 -9.15 3.98
CA LYS A 10 -8.38 -10.53 3.67
C LYS A 10 -8.14 -10.95 2.21
N GLY A 11 -7.91 -9.98 1.30
CA GLY A 11 -7.83 -10.26 -0.13
C GLY A 11 -9.18 -10.73 -0.72
N SER A 12 -10.27 -10.03 -0.39
CA SER A 12 -11.65 -10.41 -0.74
C SER A 12 -11.90 -10.56 -2.25
N ARG A 13 -11.14 -9.88 -3.10
CA ARG A 13 -11.19 -10.01 -4.57
C ARG A 13 -10.58 -11.30 -5.10
N LEU A 14 -9.77 -12.02 -4.31
CA LEU A 14 -9.23 -13.32 -4.70
C LEU A 14 -10.31 -14.42 -4.61
N PRO A 15 -10.28 -15.45 -5.48
CA PRO A 15 -11.11 -16.64 -5.31
C PRO A 15 -10.91 -17.30 -3.93
N LYS A 16 -11.97 -17.89 -3.37
CA LYS A 16 -11.95 -18.49 -2.00
C LYS A 16 -10.77 -19.44 -1.76
N LYS A 17 -10.40 -20.25 -2.77
CA LYS A 17 -9.28 -21.21 -2.69
C LYS A 17 -7.93 -20.55 -2.39
N TYR A 18 -7.72 -19.28 -2.77
CA TYR A 18 -6.49 -18.52 -2.53
C TYR A 18 -6.50 -17.69 -1.24
N ARG A 19 -7.64 -17.67 -0.50
CA ARG A 19 -7.77 -16.94 0.77
C ARG A 19 -7.34 -17.77 1.99
N LYS A 20 -6.61 -18.88 1.79
CA LYS A 20 -6.11 -19.70 2.91
C LYS A 20 -5.06 -18.98 3.77
N LYS A 21 -4.42 -17.94 3.25
CA LYS A 21 -3.38 -17.11 3.90
C LYS A 21 -3.51 -15.63 3.53
N PRO A 22 -2.86 -14.69 4.27
CA PRO A 22 -2.74 -13.29 3.84
C PRO A 22 -2.16 -13.19 2.43
N LYS A 23 -2.67 -12.26 1.60
CA LYS A 23 -2.25 -12.12 0.20
C LYS A 23 -0.74 -11.89 0.05
N CYS A 24 -0.13 -11.16 0.96
CA CYS A 24 1.32 -10.88 0.99
C CYS A 24 2.18 -12.14 1.15
N LEU A 25 1.62 -13.24 1.66
CA LEU A 25 2.28 -14.56 1.74
C LEU A 25 2.01 -15.44 0.51
N SER A 26 1.37 -14.92 -0.55
CA SER A 26 1.25 -15.64 -1.81
C SER A 26 2.64 -15.84 -2.42
N LYS A 27 2.88 -17.07 -2.92
CA LYS A 27 4.18 -17.43 -3.48
C LYS A 27 4.20 -17.24 -5.00
N ILE A 28 5.31 -16.75 -5.50
CA ILE A 28 5.72 -16.68 -6.89
C ILE A 28 7.09 -17.33 -6.94
N ASN A 29 7.31 -18.37 -7.74
CA ASN A 29 8.57 -19.11 -7.80
C ASN A 29 9.13 -19.43 -6.38
N ASN A 30 8.31 -20.03 -5.53
CA ASN A 30 8.62 -20.43 -4.16
C ASN A 30 8.93 -19.32 -3.14
N LYS A 31 9.04 -18.05 -3.55
CA LYS A 31 9.20 -16.89 -2.66
C LYS A 31 7.87 -16.18 -2.42
N SER A 32 7.60 -15.74 -1.19
CA SER A 32 6.41 -14.91 -0.93
C SER A 32 6.58 -13.50 -1.51
N ILE A 33 5.47 -12.78 -1.70
CA ILE A 33 5.52 -11.36 -2.10
C ILE A 33 6.37 -10.53 -1.13
N LEU A 34 6.29 -10.83 0.17
CA LEU A 34 7.12 -10.16 1.18
C LEU A 34 8.61 -10.42 0.99
N ASP A 35 8.99 -11.68 0.65
CA ASP A 35 10.40 -12.04 0.47
C ASP A 35 11.04 -11.33 -0.73
N TYR A 36 10.26 -11.04 -1.77
CA TYR A 36 10.76 -10.28 -2.93
C TYR A 36 11.17 -8.84 -2.59
N ASN A 37 10.60 -8.25 -1.54
CA ASN A 37 10.86 -6.87 -1.15
C ASN A 37 11.84 -6.76 0.04
N LEU A 38 12.47 -7.85 0.49
CA LEU A 38 13.32 -7.86 1.69
C LEU A 38 14.49 -6.87 1.58
N ASN A 39 15.14 -6.78 0.43
CA ASN A 39 16.24 -5.83 0.23
C ASN A 39 15.79 -4.39 0.50
N PHE A 40 14.61 -4.01 0.01
CA PHE A 40 14.02 -2.71 0.28
C PHE A 40 13.67 -2.54 1.77
N TYR A 41 13.04 -3.53 2.39
CA TYR A 41 12.65 -3.44 3.81
C TYR A 41 13.86 -3.31 4.74
N ASN A 42 14.98 -3.96 4.41
CA ASN A 42 16.20 -3.93 5.22
C ASN A 42 16.95 -2.60 5.18
N ARG A 43 16.55 -1.67 4.30
CA ARG A 43 17.07 -0.28 4.31
C ARG A 43 16.51 0.58 5.44
N PHE A 44 15.56 0.05 6.23
CA PHE A 44 14.90 0.78 7.31
C PHE A 44 15.25 0.15 8.66
N SER A 45 15.76 0.98 9.58
CA SER A 45 15.98 0.58 10.97
C SER A 45 14.68 0.43 11.75
N LYS A 46 13.66 1.23 11.42
CA LYS A 46 12.34 1.17 12.04
C LYS A 46 11.30 0.69 11.04
N LYS A 47 10.76 -0.50 11.30
CA LYS A 47 9.82 -1.21 10.42
C LYS A 47 8.55 -1.56 11.19
N LEU A 48 7.40 -1.09 10.69
CA LEU A 48 6.07 -1.38 11.23
C LEU A 48 5.31 -2.22 10.22
N ILE A 49 4.62 -3.25 10.69
CA ILE A 49 3.69 -4.03 9.86
C ILE A 49 2.31 -4.01 10.49
N VAL A 50 1.31 -3.60 9.71
CA VAL A 50 -0.08 -3.65 10.15
C VAL A 50 -0.70 -4.95 9.69
N THR A 51 -1.11 -5.78 10.65
CA THR A 51 -1.69 -7.10 10.41
C THR A 51 -3.16 -7.16 10.78
N GLY A 52 -3.86 -8.18 10.29
CA GLY A 52 -5.28 -8.42 10.59
C GLY A 52 -5.67 -9.85 10.27
N TYR A 53 -6.09 -10.09 9.03
CA TYR A 53 -6.52 -11.41 8.59
C TYR A 53 -5.40 -12.45 8.76
N LYS A 54 -5.70 -13.54 9.52
CA LYS A 54 -4.77 -14.67 9.79
C LYS A 54 -3.34 -14.20 10.14
N ASN A 55 -3.24 -13.17 10.97
CA ASN A 55 -1.96 -12.57 11.36
C ASN A 55 -0.97 -13.58 11.97
N PHE A 56 -1.45 -14.67 12.57
CA PHE A 56 -0.59 -15.71 13.14
C PHE A 56 0.37 -16.34 12.10
N LEU A 57 -0.01 -16.35 10.81
CA LEU A 57 0.84 -16.84 9.72
C LEU A 57 2.01 -15.86 9.38
N LEU A 58 1.94 -14.62 9.83
CA LEU A 58 2.99 -13.61 9.63
C LEU A 58 4.03 -13.58 10.76
N LYS A 59 3.80 -14.27 11.88
CA LYS A 59 4.66 -14.18 13.08
C LYS A 59 6.12 -14.52 12.79
N LYS A 60 6.38 -15.58 12.01
CA LYS A 60 7.74 -15.99 11.62
C LYS A 60 8.43 -14.85 10.86
N PHE A 61 7.81 -14.36 9.76
CA PHE A 61 8.33 -13.26 8.96
C PHE A 61 8.60 -11.99 9.78
N ILE A 62 7.68 -11.62 10.66
CA ILE A 62 7.76 -10.44 11.55
C ILE A 62 8.99 -10.54 12.45
N LYS A 63 9.19 -11.70 13.10
CA LYS A 63 10.32 -11.94 14.01
C LYS A 63 11.65 -11.93 13.26
N GLU A 64 11.76 -12.69 12.18
CA GLU A 64 13.01 -12.84 11.41
C GLU A 64 13.47 -11.54 10.75
N ASN A 65 12.53 -10.64 10.45
CA ASN A 65 12.83 -9.38 9.75
C ASN A 65 12.69 -8.14 10.64
N ASN A 66 12.61 -8.31 11.96
CA ASN A 66 12.57 -7.22 12.96
C ASN A 66 11.47 -6.18 12.70
N PHE A 67 10.27 -6.64 12.32
CA PHE A 67 9.11 -5.76 12.23
C PHE A 67 8.42 -5.61 13.59
N LYS A 68 7.94 -4.39 13.91
CA LYS A 68 6.98 -4.20 14.98
C LYS A 68 5.58 -4.41 14.47
N GLU A 69 4.85 -5.40 15.02
CA GLU A 69 3.47 -5.67 14.65
C GLU A 69 2.51 -4.65 15.26
N ILE A 70 1.59 -4.15 14.45
CA ILE A 70 0.41 -3.40 14.86
C ILE A 70 -0.82 -4.15 14.37
N LYS A 71 -1.63 -4.68 15.27
CA LYS A 71 -2.79 -5.49 14.90
C LYS A 71 -4.04 -4.62 14.70
N ASN A 72 -4.61 -4.62 13.50
CA ASN A 72 -5.94 -4.12 13.25
C ASN A 72 -6.97 -5.21 13.61
N LYS A 73 -7.51 -5.15 14.81
CA LYS A 73 -8.54 -6.11 15.29
C LYS A 73 -9.85 -6.01 14.49
N ASN A 74 -10.11 -4.85 13.89
CA ASN A 74 -11.33 -4.55 13.15
C ASN A 74 -11.14 -4.58 11.62
N TYR A 75 -10.10 -5.28 11.11
CA TYR A 75 -9.75 -5.33 9.68
C TYR A 75 -10.92 -5.72 8.76
N PHE A 76 -11.91 -6.45 9.27
CA PHE A 76 -13.09 -6.87 8.52
C PHE A 76 -14.20 -5.80 8.41
N LYS A 77 -14.16 -4.79 9.26
CA LYS A 77 -15.10 -3.64 9.30
C LYS A 77 -14.46 -2.34 8.82
N THR A 78 -13.15 -2.31 8.60
CA THR A 78 -12.38 -1.11 8.27
C THR A 78 -11.57 -1.31 6.98
N ASN A 79 -10.98 -0.24 6.45
CA ASN A 79 -10.12 -0.31 5.28
C ASN A 79 -8.67 0.11 5.63
N MET A 80 -7.82 0.24 4.62
CA MET A 80 -6.38 0.42 4.79
C MET A 80 -6.00 1.75 5.42
N VAL A 81 -6.80 2.80 5.26
CA VAL A 81 -6.56 4.12 5.91
C VAL A 81 -6.66 4.02 7.42
N GLU A 82 -7.67 3.28 7.95
CA GLU A 82 -7.72 2.99 9.39
C GLU A 82 -6.49 2.21 9.84
N SER A 83 -6.11 1.16 9.08
CA SER A 83 -4.90 0.38 9.35
C SER A 83 -3.66 1.26 9.41
N LEU A 84 -3.51 2.20 8.47
CA LEU A 84 -2.40 3.15 8.44
C LEU A 84 -2.33 3.97 9.73
N PHE A 85 -3.43 4.58 10.16
CA PHE A 85 -3.41 5.48 11.32
C PHE A 85 -3.35 4.79 12.68
N LEU A 86 -3.53 3.46 12.76
CA LEU A 86 -3.17 2.69 13.96
C LEU A 86 -1.66 2.78 14.29
N THR A 87 -0.82 3.07 13.30
CA THR A 87 0.64 3.22 13.49
C THR A 87 1.03 4.54 14.13
N SER A 88 0.14 5.52 14.24
CA SER A 88 0.44 6.93 14.54
C SER A 88 1.28 7.15 15.78
N LYS A 89 1.07 6.37 16.84
CA LYS A 89 1.84 6.50 18.10
C LYS A 89 3.32 6.12 17.99
N PHE A 90 3.70 5.51 16.85
CA PHE A 90 5.07 5.09 16.59
C PHE A 90 5.78 5.98 15.57
N ILE A 91 5.09 6.98 15.02
CA ILE A 91 5.65 7.86 13.98
C ILE A 91 6.40 9.02 14.64
N THR A 92 7.69 9.07 14.36
CA THR A 92 8.63 10.09 14.87
C THR A 92 9.44 10.74 13.74
N ASP A 93 9.23 10.33 12.48
CA ASP A 93 10.00 10.74 11.31
C ASP A 93 9.13 10.61 10.06
N ASP A 94 9.68 10.95 8.90
CA ASP A 94 9.06 10.69 7.59
C ASP A 94 8.74 9.20 7.45
N VAL A 95 7.65 8.90 6.76
CA VAL A 95 7.16 7.52 6.59
C VAL A 95 7.16 7.11 5.12
N ILE A 96 7.49 5.84 4.88
CA ILE A 96 7.21 5.17 3.61
C ILE A 96 6.17 4.09 3.88
N ILE A 97 5.05 4.20 3.18
CA ILE A 97 3.90 3.31 3.29
C ILE A 97 3.91 2.40 2.07
N CYS A 98 3.90 1.08 2.30
CA CYS A 98 3.86 0.08 1.23
C CYS A 98 2.67 -0.86 1.43
N TYR A 99 2.02 -1.23 0.32
CA TYR A 99 1.07 -2.33 0.33
C TYR A 99 1.83 -3.67 0.38
N GLY A 100 1.39 -4.58 1.22
CA GLY A 100 2.06 -5.87 1.40
C GLY A 100 1.90 -6.85 0.23
N ASP A 101 1.10 -6.52 -0.78
CA ASP A 101 0.80 -7.37 -1.93
C ASP A 101 1.36 -6.84 -3.27
N VAL A 102 2.31 -5.92 -3.20
CA VAL A 102 3.01 -5.34 -4.36
C VAL A 102 4.48 -5.75 -4.33
N ILE A 103 5.02 -6.12 -5.48
CA ILE A 103 6.46 -6.31 -5.71
C ILE A 103 6.94 -5.12 -6.55
N PHE A 104 8.06 -4.54 -6.14
CA PHE A 104 8.67 -3.40 -6.82
C PHE A 104 10.18 -3.53 -6.84
N ASP A 105 10.82 -2.80 -7.74
CA ASP A 105 12.27 -2.76 -7.85
C ASP A 105 12.87 -1.94 -6.69
N ASP A 106 13.97 -2.44 -6.12
CA ASP A 106 14.63 -1.80 -4.98
C ASP A 106 15.17 -0.39 -5.30
N SER A 107 15.46 -0.11 -6.58
CA SER A 107 15.91 1.22 -7.04
C SER A 107 14.91 2.35 -6.73
N ILE A 108 13.64 2.02 -6.45
CA ILE A 108 12.65 3.02 -6.04
C ILE A 108 13.06 3.74 -4.75
N PHE A 109 13.87 3.11 -3.89
CA PHE A 109 14.32 3.71 -2.64
C PHE A 109 15.06 5.03 -2.87
N GLU A 110 15.95 5.09 -3.86
CA GLU A 110 16.68 6.30 -4.19
C GLU A 110 15.78 7.42 -4.72
N LYS A 111 14.73 7.05 -5.46
CA LYS A 111 13.72 8.02 -5.91
C LYS A 111 12.90 8.56 -4.74
N LEU A 112 12.55 7.71 -3.77
CA LEU A 112 11.80 8.10 -2.58
C LEU A 112 12.56 9.07 -1.67
N LYS A 113 13.91 9.05 -1.67
CA LYS A 113 14.71 10.00 -0.87
C LYS A 113 14.64 11.45 -1.37
N LYS A 114 14.35 11.66 -2.66
CA LYS A 114 14.45 12.98 -3.31
C LYS A 114 13.48 14.04 -2.81
N LYS A 115 12.30 13.65 -2.28
CA LYS A 115 11.27 14.61 -1.80
C LYS A 115 10.61 14.10 -0.53
N LYS A 116 10.11 15.04 0.31
CA LYS A 116 9.39 14.70 1.55
C LYS A 116 8.05 14.00 1.31
N ASN A 117 7.28 14.49 0.32
CA ASN A 117 5.99 13.90 -0.02
C ASN A 117 6.06 13.42 -1.47
N LEU A 118 5.78 12.14 -1.70
CA LEU A 118 5.92 11.53 -3.00
C LEU A 118 4.97 10.36 -3.17
N LEU A 119 4.25 10.36 -4.30
CA LEU A 119 3.40 9.27 -4.75
C LEU A 119 4.01 8.69 -6.03
N PRO A 120 4.72 7.54 -5.97
CA PRO A 120 5.19 6.87 -7.18
C PRO A 120 4.03 6.43 -8.06
N ILE A 121 4.15 6.73 -9.35
CA ILE A 121 3.16 6.37 -10.37
C ILE A 121 3.84 5.60 -11.49
N TYR A 122 3.11 4.69 -12.14
CA TYR A 122 3.64 3.81 -13.17
C TYR A 122 3.04 4.14 -14.53
N LYS A 123 3.89 4.53 -15.49
CA LYS A 123 3.48 4.93 -16.85
C LYS A 123 3.04 3.74 -17.70
N ASN A 124 3.78 2.64 -17.66
CA ASN A 124 3.50 1.48 -18.53
C ASN A 124 2.50 0.47 -17.91
N TRP A 125 1.63 0.96 -17.03
CA TRP A 125 0.68 0.16 -16.26
C TRP A 125 -0.29 -0.64 -17.13
N PHE A 126 -0.79 -0.04 -18.22
CA PHE A 126 -1.80 -0.66 -19.09
C PHE A 126 -1.25 -1.90 -19.79
N ASN A 127 -0.04 -1.81 -20.36
CA ASN A 127 0.62 -2.95 -20.99
C ASN A 127 0.93 -4.07 -19.99
N TYR A 128 1.29 -3.71 -18.76
CA TYR A 128 1.50 -4.66 -17.69
C TYR A 128 0.18 -5.36 -17.28
N TRP A 129 -0.92 -4.61 -17.15
CA TRP A 129 -2.20 -5.16 -16.74
C TRP A 129 -2.83 -6.03 -17.83
N LYS A 130 -2.68 -5.71 -19.12
CA LYS A 130 -3.14 -6.54 -20.26
C LYS A 130 -2.59 -7.96 -20.23
N LYS A 131 -1.41 -8.18 -19.65
CA LYS A 131 -0.82 -9.53 -19.52
C LYS A 131 -1.58 -10.44 -18.56
N ARG A 132 -2.41 -9.89 -17.68
CA ARG A 132 -3.08 -10.64 -16.59
C ARG A 132 -4.60 -10.42 -16.49
N MET A 133 -5.14 -9.43 -17.18
CA MET A 133 -6.53 -9.02 -17.06
C MET A 133 -7.15 -8.79 -18.45
N LYS A 134 -8.44 -9.12 -18.57
CA LYS A 134 -9.23 -8.76 -19.75
C LYS A 134 -9.52 -7.25 -19.74
N LYS A 135 -9.79 -6.67 -20.93
CA LYS A 135 -9.99 -5.23 -21.10
C LYS A 135 -11.08 -4.66 -20.16
N ASN A 136 -12.23 -5.32 -20.07
CA ASN A 136 -13.32 -4.91 -19.17
C ASN A 136 -12.92 -4.92 -17.69
N GLN A 137 -12.09 -5.87 -17.26
CA GLN A 137 -11.57 -5.93 -15.90
C GLN A 137 -10.59 -4.78 -15.61
N ILE A 138 -9.77 -4.42 -16.61
CA ILE A 138 -8.84 -3.27 -16.50
C ILE A 138 -9.63 -1.99 -16.28
N TYR A 139 -10.67 -1.74 -17.07
CA TYR A 139 -11.50 -0.53 -16.92
C TYR A 139 -12.26 -0.50 -15.57
N ALA A 140 -12.66 -1.65 -15.06
CA ALA A 140 -13.36 -1.75 -13.78
C ALA A 140 -12.46 -1.57 -12.55
N ASP A 141 -11.15 -1.90 -12.66
CA ASP A 141 -10.19 -1.85 -11.54
C ASP A 141 -9.27 -0.61 -11.58
N ALA A 142 -9.07 -0.02 -12.78
CA ALA A 142 -8.25 1.16 -12.91
C ALA A 142 -8.98 2.41 -12.43
N GLU A 143 -8.22 3.31 -11.82
CA GLU A 143 -8.71 4.56 -11.26
C GLU A 143 -8.14 5.75 -12.06
N ASN A 144 -8.89 6.82 -12.14
CA ASN A 144 -8.40 8.04 -12.76
C ASN A 144 -7.23 8.61 -11.92
N LEU A 145 -6.21 9.09 -12.63
CA LEU A 145 -5.06 9.76 -12.01
C LEU A 145 -4.60 10.88 -12.92
N LYS A 146 -4.66 12.11 -12.42
CA LYS A 146 -4.20 13.31 -13.14
C LYS A 146 -3.08 14.00 -12.38
N THR A 147 -2.10 14.47 -13.12
CA THR A 147 -0.99 15.25 -12.59
C THR A 147 -0.83 16.55 -13.38
N LYS A 148 -0.42 17.64 -12.70
CA LYS A 148 -0.03 18.91 -13.32
C LYS A 148 1.27 19.38 -12.67
N ASN A 149 2.28 19.68 -13.47
CA ASN A 149 3.61 20.13 -12.98
C ASN A 149 4.19 19.19 -11.90
N ASN A 150 4.14 17.88 -12.13
CA ASN A 150 4.58 16.84 -11.19
C ASN A 150 3.86 16.85 -9.83
N LYS A 151 2.69 17.49 -9.75
CA LYS A 151 1.82 17.44 -8.56
C LYS A 151 0.59 16.61 -8.87
N LEU A 152 0.15 15.80 -7.91
CA LEU A 152 -1.11 15.10 -7.98
C LEU A 152 -2.27 16.09 -7.94
N VAL A 153 -3.19 15.98 -8.89
CA VAL A 153 -4.41 16.80 -8.98
C VAL A 153 -5.65 15.98 -8.66
N GLU A 154 -5.69 14.73 -9.14
CA GLU A 154 -6.84 13.84 -8.98
C GLU A 154 -6.37 12.40 -8.90
N ILE A 155 -6.97 11.61 -8.00
CA ILE A 155 -6.77 10.15 -7.90
C ILE A 155 -8.04 9.48 -7.35
N GLY A 156 -8.28 8.23 -7.71
CA GLY A 156 -9.29 7.37 -7.07
C GLY A 156 -10.69 7.48 -7.66
N THR A 157 -10.95 8.39 -8.60
CA THR A 157 -12.24 8.44 -9.29
C THR A 157 -12.33 7.35 -10.35
N LYS A 158 -13.55 6.90 -10.66
CA LYS A 158 -13.76 5.93 -11.74
C LYS A 158 -13.42 6.52 -13.09
N ILE A 159 -12.85 5.68 -13.96
CA ILE A 159 -12.60 6.06 -15.36
C ILE A 159 -13.94 6.17 -16.07
N GLN A 160 -14.17 7.33 -16.72
CA GLN A 160 -15.41 7.59 -17.48
C GLN A 160 -15.22 7.28 -18.98
N SER A 161 -14.13 7.71 -19.59
CA SER A 161 -13.90 7.58 -21.04
C SER A 161 -12.47 7.15 -21.38
N ASN A 162 -11.49 7.97 -21.00
CA ASN A 162 -10.09 7.78 -21.38
C ASN A 162 -9.29 7.12 -20.27
N LEU A 163 -8.40 6.19 -20.64
CA LEU A 163 -7.47 5.59 -19.71
C LEU A 163 -6.47 6.64 -19.19
N PRO A 164 -6.17 6.65 -17.88
CA PRO A 164 -5.18 7.56 -17.34
C PRO A 164 -3.77 7.21 -17.82
N SER A 165 -2.93 8.22 -18.00
CA SER A 165 -1.53 8.04 -18.40
C SER A 165 -0.69 7.28 -17.37
N TYR A 166 -1.13 7.25 -16.13
CA TYR A 166 -0.41 6.65 -15.01
C TYR A 166 -1.35 5.92 -14.07
N GLN A 167 -0.80 4.97 -13.30
CA GLN A 167 -1.50 4.35 -12.19
C GLN A 167 -0.66 4.41 -10.91
N TYR A 168 -1.34 4.52 -9.78
CA TYR A 168 -0.76 4.38 -8.45
C TYR A 168 -0.43 2.92 -8.16
N MET A 169 0.71 2.66 -7.54
CA MET A 169 1.25 1.30 -7.38
C MET A 169 1.43 0.87 -5.92
N GLY A 170 0.76 1.52 -4.98
CA GLY A 170 0.74 1.06 -3.59
C GLY A 170 1.96 1.45 -2.75
N ILE A 171 2.67 2.52 -3.14
CA ILE A 171 3.77 3.09 -2.36
C ILE A 171 3.52 4.58 -2.18
N ILE A 172 3.68 5.09 -0.96
CA ILE A 172 3.55 6.52 -0.63
C ILE A 172 4.69 6.90 0.30
N LYS A 173 5.32 8.05 0.06
CA LYS A 173 6.16 8.70 1.05
C LYS A 173 5.48 9.96 1.56
N LEU A 174 5.44 10.13 2.87
CA LEU A 174 4.95 11.33 3.55
C LEU A 174 5.97 11.84 4.56
N GLY A 175 6.17 13.14 4.58
CA GLY A 175 6.83 13.79 5.70
C GLY A 175 6.01 13.63 6.99
N GLY A 176 6.67 13.54 8.14
CA GLY A 176 6.00 13.33 9.42
C GLY A 176 4.88 14.34 9.70
N LYS A 177 5.11 15.64 9.42
CA LYS A 177 4.07 16.68 9.53
C LYS A 177 2.85 16.36 8.66
N LYS A 178 3.07 16.00 7.39
CA LYS A 178 1.99 15.66 6.44
C LYS A 178 1.20 14.43 6.88
N PHE A 179 1.88 13.42 7.44
CA PHE A 179 1.21 12.24 8.00
C PHE A 179 0.20 12.62 9.09
N PHE A 180 0.58 13.50 10.03
CA PHE A 180 -0.33 13.92 11.10
C PHE A 180 -1.42 14.88 10.64
N GLU A 181 -1.18 15.73 9.64
CA GLU A 181 -2.22 16.52 8.97
C GLU A 181 -3.29 15.62 8.36
N MET A 182 -2.86 14.60 7.60
CA MET A 182 -3.76 13.61 7.00
C MET A 182 -4.52 12.82 8.07
N LYS A 183 -3.87 12.44 9.17
CA LYS A 183 -4.57 11.80 10.30
C LYS A 183 -5.65 12.70 10.90
N LYS A 184 -5.36 14.00 11.08
CA LYS A 184 -6.36 14.98 11.58
C LYS A 184 -7.55 15.08 10.63
N PHE A 185 -7.28 15.12 9.33
CA PHE A 185 -8.33 15.11 8.30
C PHE A 185 -9.16 13.81 8.31
N TYR A 186 -8.50 12.64 8.40
CA TYR A 186 -9.18 11.35 8.50
C TYR A 186 -10.17 11.29 9.66
N LYS A 187 -9.79 11.82 10.82
CA LYS A 187 -10.69 11.89 11.99
C LYS A 187 -11.96 12.72 11.71
N LYS A 188 -11.86 13.79 10.89
CA LYS A 188 -13.01 14.61 10.51
C LYS A 188 -13.96 13.90 9.53
N ILE A 189 -13.41 13.12 8.58
CA ILE A 189 -14.23 12.34 7.63
C ILE A 189 -15.08 11.28 8.32
N ASN A 190 -14.60 10.73 9.44
CA ASN A 190 -15.25 9.67 10.21
C ASN A 190 -15.73 8.45 9.40
N ASN A 191 -15.03 8.13 8.31
CA ASN A 191 -15.31 6.98 7.44
C ASN A 191 -14.21 5.92 7.55
N LYS A 192 -14.42 4.92 8.40
CA LYS A 192 -13.44 3.83 8.60
C LYS A 192 -13.32 2.85 7.43
N LYS A 193 -14.19 2.95 6.43
CA LYS A 193 -14.16 2.12 5.21
C LYS A 193 -13.55 2.82 4.01
N ILE A 194 -13.10 4.07 4.15
CA ILE A 194 -12.45 4.80 3.06
C ILE A 194 -11.18 4.06 2.62
N ASP A 195 -11.00 3.88 1.32
CA ASP A 195 -9.76 3.35 0.74
C ASP A 195 -8.70 4.44 0.60
N MET A 196 -7.49 4.02 0.20
CA MET A 196 -6.35 4.94 0.18
C MET A 196 -6.44 5.97 -0.92
N THR A 197 -6.88 5.59 -2.11
CA THR A 197 -6.94 6.49 -3.27
C THR A 197 -8.06 7.51 -3.14
N SER A 198 -9.20 7.11 -2.55
CA SER A 198 -10.28 8.03 -2.20
C SER A 198 -9.93 8.98 -1.04
N PHE A 199 -8.88 8.65 -0.26
CA PHE A 199 -8.47 9.45 0.89
C PHE A 199 -7.36 10.46 0.56
N ILE A 200 -6.46 10.15 -0.40
CA ILE A 200 -5.33 11.01 -0.78
C ILE A 200 -5.81 12.26 -1.53
#